data_03a267b93967573dbedaf660d4f15a12
#
_entry.id   03a267b93967573dbedaf660d4f15a12
#
_cell.length_a   1.000
_cell.length_b   1.000
_cell.length_c   1.000
_cell.angle_alpha   90.00
_cell.angle_beta   90.00
_cell.angle_gamma   90.00
#
_symmetry.space_group_name_H-M   'P 1'
#
loop_
_entity.id
_entity.type
_entity.pdbx_description
1 polymer ?
#
loop_
_entity_poly.entity_id
_entity_poly.type
_entity_poly.pdbx_seq_one_letter_code
_entity_poly.pdbx_strand_id
1 'polypeptide(L)'
;MRRRLLGSLLCVIGLGACTLEPGYQRPPAPVPAAWAEAPGAASSAPAASAPAPLAAEVDWRGFFRDPALQQLIALALDNNRDMRVAALNVAQFEAQYRITRSALLPTVEATGAIDNARALGTTTRQSSVTLGQTSWEIDFFGRLRSLQHQALEQYLATDAARSGTRISLIATVATDYFQWVADQSLLEVASATAEADRQTYELTLKSERIGNASMQDVRQAELEYASVRSSLIAERRAVEQDLNNLAAAIGCPV
;
A
#
# COMPACT_ATOMS: atom_id res chain seq x y z
N MET A 1 0.88 65.68 -16.05
CA MET A 1 1.70 64.48 -16.32
C MET A 1 1.75 63.48 -15.16
N ARG A 2 1.98 63.85 -13.90
CA ARG A 2 2.06 62.93 -12.73
C ARG A 2 0.79 62.08 -12.48
N ARG A 3 -0.42 62.56 -12.68
CA ARG A 3 -1.68 61.79 -12.50
C ARG A 3 -1.88 60.67 -13.55
N ARG A 4 -1.37 60.86 -14.76
CA ARG A 4 -1.47 59.81 -15.82
C ARG A 4 -0.45 58.71 -15.60
N LEU A 5 0.73 59.04 -15.05
CA LEU A 5 1.75 58.06 -14.69
C LEU A 5 1.32 57.20 -13.47
N LEU A 6 0.64 57.76 -12.48
CA LEU A 6 0.08 56.99 -11.36
C LEU A 6 -1.04 56.06 -11.81
N GLY A 7 -1.91 56.49 -12.73
CA GLY A 7 -2.98 55.64 -13.28
C GLY A 7 -2.42 54.46 -14.07
N SER A 8 -1.38 54.65 -14.87
CA SER A 8 -0.71 53.60 -15.61
C SER A 8 0.02 52.61 -14.70
N LEU A 9 0.64 53.09 -13.62
CA LEU A 9 1.31 52.23 -12.62
C LEU A 9 0.32 51.36 -11.83
N LEU A 10 -0.87 51.90 -11.51
CA LEU A 10 -1.93 51.15 -10.82
C LEU A 10 -2.52 50.05 -11.71
N CYS A 11 -2.70 50.29 -13.04
CA CYS A 11 -3.15 49.25 -13.97
C CYS A 11 -2.14 48.09 -14.13
N VAL A 12 -0.84 48.37 -14.12
CA VAL A 12 0.21 47.35 -14.23
C VAL A 12 0.27 46.45 -12.98
N ILE A 13 0.03 47.03 -11.78
CA ILE A 13 -0.01 46.28 -10.51
C ILE A 13 -1.25 45.36 -10.43
N GLY A 14 -2.38 45.77 -11.03
CA GLY A 14 -3.60 44.95 -11.04
C GLY A 14 -3.56 43.73 -11.95
N LEU A 15 -2.70 43.68 -12.97
CA LEU A 15 -2.55 42.55 -13.89
C LEU A 15 -1.71 41.40 -13.33
N GLY A 16 -0.92 41.62 -12.29
CA GLY A 16 -0.09 40.58 -11.67
C GLY A 16 -0.80 39.63 -10.70
N ALA A 17 -2.09 39.84 -10.41
CA ALA A 17 -2.84 39.09 -9.39
C ALA A 17 -3.74 37.99 -9.95
N CYS A 18 -3.85 37.81 -11.25
CA CYS A 18 -4.72 36.79 -11.84
C CYS A 18 -3.92 35.54 -12.15
N THR A 19 -3.74 34.65 -11.17
CA THR A 19 -3.46 33.25 -11.49
C THR A 19 -4.78 32.62 -11.93
N LEU A 20 -4.80 31.93 -13.09
CA LEU A 20 -5.94 31.14 -13.56
C LEU A 20 -6.01 29.76 -12.86
N GLU A 21 -5.22 29.58 -11.82
CA GLU A 21 -5.18 28.36 -11.04
C GLU A 21 -6.43 28.24 -10.16
N PRO A 22 -7.26 27.19 -10.31
CA PRO A 22 -8.41 26.98 -9.45
C PRO A 22 -7.95 26.67 -8.03
N GLY A 23 -8.53 27.33 -7.03
CA GLY A 23 -8.29 27.03 -5.62
C GLY A 23 -8.78 25.61 -5.29
N TYR A 24 -7.88 24.74 -4.83
CA TYR A 24 -8.25 23.39 -4.40
C TYR A 24 -9.12 23.46 -3.15
N GLN A 25 -10.28 22.83 -3.20
CA GLN A 25 -11.16 22.60 -2.05
C GLN A 25 -11.39 21.09 -1.92
N ARG A 26 -11.06 20.54 -0.75
CA ARG A 26 -11.29 19.12 -0.48
C ARG A 26 -12.78 18.84 -0.49
N PRO A 27 -13.29 17.93 -1.36
CA PRO A 27 -14.70 17.52 -1.33
C PRO A 27 -15.07 16.92 0.02
N PRO A 28 -16.32 17.07 0.48
CA PRO A 28 -16.78 16.33 1.65
C PRO A 28 -16.70 14.82 1.37
N ALA A 29 -16.34 14.05 2.40
CA ALA A 29 -16.28 12.60 2.27
C ALA A 29 -17.67 12.05 1.89
N PRO A 30 -17.78 11.13 0.90
CA PRO A 30 -19.06 10.56 0.45
C PRO A 30 -19.58 9.47 1.40
N VAL A 31 -19.33 9.62 2.70
CA VAL A 31 -19.74 8.70 3.76
C VAL A 31 -20.57 9.45 4.79
N PRO A 32 -21.59 8.82 5.38
CA PRO A 32 -22.38 9.41 6.46
C PRO A 32 -21.46 9.80 7.62
N ALA A 33 -21.77 10.89 8.30
CA ALA A 33 -21.02 11.35 9.48
C ALA A 33 -21.12 10.38 10.67
N ALA A 34 -22.15 9.52 10.69
CA ALA A 34 -22.34 8.45 11.65
C ALA A 34 -22.88 7.21 10.96
N TRP A 35 -22.47 6.04 11.40
CA TRP A 35 -23.06 4.77 10.97
C TRP A 35 -24.48 4.67 11.50
N ALA A 36 -25.40 4.15 10.66
CA ALA A 36 -26.75 3.85 11.13
C ALA A 36 -26.64 2.77 12.21
N GLU A 37 -26.93 3.13 13.45
CA GLU A 37 -27.07 2.14 14.52
C GLU A 37 -28.24 1.20 14.18
N ALA A 38 -28.04 -0.11 14.40
CA ALA A 38 -29.10 -1.08 14.20
C ALA A 38 -30.33 -0.67 15.05
N PRO A 39 -31.57 -0.75 14.52
CA PRO A 39 -32.76 -0.44 15.29
C PRO A 39 -32.83 -1.31 16.55
N GLY A 40 -32.64 -0.71 17.73
CA GLY A 40 -32.62 -1.40 19.03
C GLY A 40 -31.32 -1.27 19.84
N ALA A 41 -30.22 -0.78 19.27
CA ALA A 41 -28.95 -0.57 20.00
C ALA A 41 -28.89 0.75 20.79
N ALA A 42 -29.88 1.61 20.66
CA ALA A 42 -29.84 2.99 21.13
C ALA A 42 -30.13 3.20 22.62
N SER A 43 -30.01 2.20 23.51
CA SER A 43 -30.40 2.46 24.90
C SER A 43 -29.53 1.90 26.02
N SER A 44 -28.34 1.36 25.80
CA SER A 44 -27.57 0.80 26.92
C SER A 44 -26.08 1.13 26.97
N ALA A 45 -25.59 1.99 26.09
CA ALA A 45 -24.25 2.51 26.27
C ALA A 45 -24.27 3.67 27.27
N PRO A 46 -23.53 3.62 28.41
CA PRO A 46 -23.34 4.79 29.23
C PRO A 46 -22.70 5.87 28.35
N ALA A 47 -23.22 7.10 28.43
CA ALA A 47 -22.69 8.25 27.72
C ALA A 47 -21.17 8.31 27.91
N ALA A 48 -20.43 7.86 26.92
CA ALA A 48 -18.97 7.89 26.92
C ALA A 48 -18.55 9.36 26.96
N SER A 49 -17.95 9.77 28.04
CA SER A 49 -17.56 11.16 28.34
C SER A 49 -16.38 11.66 27.50
N ALA A 50 -15.94 10.95 26.49
CA ALA A 50 -14.95 11.39 25.52
C ALA A 50 -15.31 10.83 24.13
N PRO A 51 -15.18 11.63 23.05
CA PRO A 51 -15.32 11.10 21.71
C PRO A 51 -14.28 9.99 21.51
N ALA A 52 -14.76 8.80 21.11
CA ALA A 52 -13.86 7.71 20.76
C ALA A 52 -12.93 8.16 19.63
N PRO A 53 -11.63 7.86 19.68
CA PRO A 53 -10.72 8.22 18.61
C PRO A 53 -11.24 7.62 17.30
N LEU A 54 -11.17 8.42 16.21
CA LEU A 54 -11.51 7.94 14.89
C LEU A 54 -10.67 6.69 14.57
N ALA A 55 -11.25 5.70 13.92
CA ALA A 55 -10.55 4.45 13.58
C ALA A 55 -9.23 4.69 12.82
N ALA A 56 -9.15 5.81 12.07
CA ALA A 56 -7.95 6.26 11.39
C ALA A 56 -6.83 6.75 12.33
N GLU A 57 -7.16 7.09 13.58
CA GLU A 57 -6.21 7.61 14.58
C GLU A 57 -5.71 6.49 15.53
N VAL A 58 -6.35 5.32 15.49
CA VAL A 58 -5.96 4.18 16.32
C VAL A 58 -4.71 3.53 15.71
N ASP A 59 -3.62 3.52 16.48
CA ASP A 59 -2.43 2.75 16.07
C ASP A 59 -2.79 1.25 15.99
N TRP A 60 -2.35 0.59 14.93
CA TRP A 60 -2.58 -0.84 14.70
C TRP A 60 -2.11 -1.71 15.88
N ARG A 61 -1.07 -1.26 16.62
CA ARG A 61 -0.60 -1.93 17.86
C ARG A 61 -1.63 -1.89 18.98
N GLY A 62 -2.43 -0.85 19.04
CA GLY A 62 -3.55 -0.74 19.99
C GLY A 62 -4.77 -1.54 19.56
N PHE A 63 -4.93 -1.73 18.24
CA PHE A 63 -6.06 -2.46 17.66
C PHE A 63 -5.86 -3.99 17.76
N PHE A 64 -4.71 -4.49 17.31
CA PHE A 64 -4.36 -5.92 17.39
C PHE A 64 -3.64 -6.21 18.71
N ARG A 65 -4.24 -7.07 19.54
CA ARG A 65 -3.70 -7.39 20.88
C ARG A 65 -2.81 -8.62 20.90
N ASP A 66 -2.83 -9.43 19.85
CA ASP A 66 -2.00 -10.62 19.72
C ASP A 66 -0.54 -10.24 19.45
N PRO A 67 0.40 -10.59 20.34
CA PRO A 67 1.80 -10.24 20.17
C PRO A 67 2.46 -10.93 18.97
N ALA A 68 2.01 -12.14 18.59
CA ALA A 68 2.53 -12.84 17.41
C ALA A 68 2.13 -12.09 16.14
N LEU A 69 0.86 -11.69 16.02
CA LEU A 69 0.39 -10.88 14.89
C LEU A 69 1.11 -9.52 14.82
N GLN A 70 1.34 -8.87 15.97
CA GLN A 70 2.08 -7.61 16.00
C GLN A 70 3.51 -7.75 15.47
N GLN A 71 4.19 -8.84 15.80
CA GLN A 71 5.54 -9.12 15.28
C GLN A 71 5.52 -9.37 13.77
N LEU A 72 4.56 -10.13 13.26
CA LEU A 72 4.40 -10.39 11.82
C LEU A 72 4.10 -9.10 11.05
N ILE A 73 3.22 -8.24 11.55
CA ILE A 73 2.94 -6.93 10.95
C ILE A 73 4.20 -6.05 10.93
N ALA A 74 4.94 -5.99 12.03
CA ALA A 74 6.19 -5.22 12.08
C ALA A 74 7.20 -5.73 11.05
N LEU A 75 7.37 -7.06 10.97
CA LEU A 75 8.27 -7.70 10.01
C LEU A 75 7.84 -7.44 8.56
N ALA A 76 6.53 -7.47 8.28
CA ALA A 76 5.98 -7.15 6.97
C ALA A 76 6.24 -5.69 6.58
N LEU A 77 6.03 -4.75 7.49
CA LEU A 77 6.28 -3.33 7.23
C LEU A 77 7.75 -3.03 6.91
N ASP A 78 8.68 -3.80 7.45
CA ASP A 78 10.11 -3.64 7.22
C ASP A 78 10.60 -4.35 5.94
N ASN A 79 10.03 -5.50 5.59
CA ASN A 79 10.54 -6.37 4.54
C ASN A 79 9.70 -6.40 3.26
N ASN A 80 8.43 -5.99 3.32
CA ASN A 80 7.53 -6.08 2.17
C ASN A 80 8.03 -5.24 0.99
N ARG A 81 8.06 -5.85 -0.19
CA ARG A 81 8.61 -5.24 -1.41
C ARG A 81 7.70 -4.16 -1.98
N ASP A 82 6.38 -4.30 -1.85
CA ASP A 82 5.42 -3.31 -2.34
C ASP A 82 5.50 -2.01 -1.52
N MET A 83 5.71 -2.13 -0.20
CA MET A 83 6.01 -0.97 0.64
C MET A 83 7.29 -0.25 0.20
N ARG A 84 8.32 -1.00 -0.20
CA ARG A 84 9.56 -0.42 -0.72
C ARG A 84 9.34 0.27 -2.07
N VAL A 85 8.55 -0.34 -2.97
CA VAL A 85 8.15 0.28 -4.24
C VAL A 85 7.37 1.56 -4.00
N ALA A 86 6.39 1.55 -3.07
CA ALA A 86 5.63 2.74 -2.71
C ALA A 86 6.53 3.87 -2.18
N ALA A 87 7.53 3.55 -1.33
CA ALA A 87 8.48 4.53 -0.82
C ALA A 87 9.38 5.11 -1.94
N LEU A 88 9.83 4.28 -2.88
CA LEU A 88 10.62 4.73 -4.03
C LEU A 88 9.81 5.60 -4.99
N ASN A 89 8.52 5.30 -5.17
CA ASN A 89 7.61 6.15 -5.95
C ASN A 89 7.47 7.55 -5.33
N VAL A 90 7.35 7.64 -4.01
CA VAL A 90 7.34 8.93 -3.30
C VAL A 90 8.63 9.71 -3.58
N ALA A 91 9.80 9.06 -3.46
CA ALA A 91 11.08 9.68 -3.75
C ALA A 91 11.22 10.14 -5.22
N GLN A 92 10.66 9.38 -6.17
CA GLN A 92 10.62 9.74 -7.59
C GLN A 92 9.78 11.01 -7.81
N PHE A 93 8.57 11.10 -7.25
CA PHE A 93 7.72 12.27 -7.40
C PHE A 93 8.27 13.49 -6.65
N GLU A 94 8.95 13.30 -5.53
CA GLU A 94 9.70 14.36 -4.84
C GLU A 94 10.81 14.92 -5.75
N ALA A 95 11.58 14.05 -6.40
CA ALA A 95 12.60 14.47 -7.35
C ALA A 95 12.00 15.23 -8.55
N GLN A 96 10.87 14.74 -9.08
CA GLN A 96 10.14 15.39 -10.16
C GLN A 96 9.63 16.78 -9.75
N TYR A 97 9.10 16.92 -8.53
CA TYR A 97 8.72 18.22 -7.97
C TYR A 97 9.92 19.17 -7.90
N ARG A 98 11.09 18.71 -7.44
CA ARG A 98 12.32 19.51 -7.39
C ARG A 98 12.77 19.95 -8.78
N ILE A 99 12.68 19.07 -9.78
CA ILE A 99 12.98 19.40 -11.18
C ILE A 99 12.03 20.47 -11.70
N THR A 100 10.72 20.32 -11.50
CA THR A 100 9.74 21.32 -11.92
C THR A 100 9.95 22.67 -11.22
N ARG A 101 10.27 22.64 -9.93
CA ARG A 101 10.59 23.83 -9.14
C ARG A 101 11.85 24.55 -9.66
N SER A 102 12.84 23.81 -10.17
CA SER A 102 14.08 24.40 -10.67
C SER A 102 13.86 25.30 -11.89
N ALA A 103 12.76 25.11 -12.65
CA ALA A 103 12.39 25.98 -13.77
C ALA A 103 12.06 27.43 -13.37
N LEU A 104 11.83 27.70 -12.07
CA LEU A 104 11.68 29.05 -11.54
C LEU A 104 13.02 29.80 -11.42
N LEU A 105 14.13 29.09 -11.50
CA LEU A 105 15.48 29.65 -11.36
C LEU A 105 16.16 29.74 -12.72
N PRO A 106 17.07 30.70 -12.92
CA PRO A 106 17.86 30.77 -14.14
C PRO A 106 18.79 29.54 -14.27
N THR A 107 18.84 28.94 -15.45
CA THR A 107 19.79 27.88 -15.76
C THR A 107 21.15 28.46 -16.15
N VAL A 108 22.20 28.01 -15.45
CA VAL A 108 23.58 28.37 -15.75
C VAL A 108 24.28 27.14 -16.32
N GLU A 109 24.86 27.29 -17.48
CA GLU A 109 25.59 26.22 -18.17
C GLU A 109 27.06 26.58 -18.32
N ALA A 110 27.94 25.63 -18.03
CA ALA A 110 29.37 25.70 -18.33
C ALA A 110 29.70 24.62 -19.36
N THR A 111 30.17 25.04 -20.53
CA THR A 111 30.60 24.13 -21.60
C THR A 111 32.06 24.23 -21.84
N GLY A 112 32.75 23.09 -21.88
CA GLY A 112 34.15 22.99 -22.26
C GLY A 112 34.28 22.22 -23.58
N ALA A 113 34.96 22.78 -24.56
CA ALA A 113 35.26 22.09 -25.82
C ALA A 113 36.77 22.09 -26.11
N ILE A 114 37.26 20.97 -26.63
CA ILE A 114 38.62 20.83 -27.12
C ILE A 114 38.53 20.35 -28.56
N ASP A 115 38.88 21.24 -29.50
CA ASP A 115 38.87 20.96 -30.93
C ASP A 115 40.33 20.73 -31.40
N ASN A 116 40.54 19.60 -32.06
CA ASN A 116 41.80 19.28 -32.70
C ASN A 116 41.57 19.19 -34.23
N ALA A 117 42.05 20.16 -34.97
CA ALA A 117 41.94 20.17 -36.42
C ALA A 117 43.33 19.94 -37.03
N ARG A 118 43.43 19.07 -38.03
CA ARG A 118 44.64 18.85 -38.81
C ARG A 118 44.35 19.19 -40.28
N ALA A 119 45.05 20.21 -40.77
CA ALA A 119 44.97 20.65 -42.15
C ALA A 119 46.36 20.92 -42.68
N LEU A 120 46.67 20.48 -43.90
CA LEU A 120 47.94 20.74 -44.62
C LEU A 120 49.18 20.43 -43.79
N GLY A 121 49.16 19.36 -42.98
CA GLY A 121 50.29 18.95 -42.16
C GLY A 121 50.44 19.67 -40.82
N THR A 122 49.62 20.69 -40.56
CA THR A 122 49.60 21.44 -39.31
C THR A 122 48.45 20.96 -38.41
N THR A 123 48.74 20.69 -37.14
CA THR A 123 47.72 20.36 -36.14
C THR A 123 47.43 21.58 -35.28
N THR A 124 46.18 22.06 -35.34
CA THR A 124 45.72 23.17 -34.49
C THR A 124 44.89 22.56 -33.35
N ARG A 125 45.22 22.92 -32.13
CA ARG A 125 44.45 22.55 -30.92
C ARG A 125 43.87 23.81 -30.32
N GLN A 126 42.54 23.82 -30.21
CA GLN A 126 41.79 24.91 -29.57
C GLN A 126 41.03 24.36 -28.37
N SER A 127 41.17 25.01 -27.24
CA SER A 127 40.35 24.73 -26.06
C SER A 127 39.54 25.96 -25.70
N SER A 128 38.26 25.76 -25.45
CA SER A 128 37.37 26.84 -25.06
C SER A 128 36.55 26.41 -23.82
N VAL A 129 36.34 27.34 -22.92
CA VAL A 129 35.43 27.21 -21.78
C VAL A 129 34.46 28.37 -21.87
N THR A 130 33.19 28.06 -21.98
CA THR A 130 32.14 29.08 -22.06
C THR A 130 31.20 28.92 -20.86
N LEU A 131 30.97 29.99 -20.13
CA LEU A 131 29.93 30.09 -19.08
C LEU A 131 28.80 30.96 -19.62
N GLY A 132 27.60 30.43 -19.64
CA GLY A 132 26.45 31.14 -20.17
C GLY A 132 25.16 30.86 -19.38
N GLN A 133 24.24 31.80 -19.47
CA GLN A 133 22.84 31.61 -19.06
C GLN A 133 22.07 31.22 -20.32
N THR A 134 21.46 30.02 -20.32
CA THR A 134 20.81 29.48 -21.51
C THR A 134 19.37 29.97 -21.68
N SER A 135 18.61 30.00 -20.60
CA SER A 135 17.24 30.54 -20.63
C SER A 135 16.73 30.82 -19.22
N TRP A 136 15.94 31.84 -19.08
CA TRP A 136 15.14 32.12 -17.88
C TRP A 136 13.84 32.77 -18.27
N GLU A 137 12.72 32.15 -17.85
CA GLU A 137 11.38 32.67 -18.06
C GLU A 137 10.90 33.40 -16.80
N ILE A 138 10.58 34.71 -16.98
CA ILE A 138 9.98 35.46 -15.89
C ILE A 138 8.48 35.14 -15.84
N ASP A 139 8.04 34.54 -14.76
CA ASP A 139 6.66 34.04 -14.59
C ASP A 139 5.69 35.17 -14.16
N PHE A 140 5.28 36.00 -15.09
CA PHE A 140 4.34 37.08 -14.84
C PHE A 140 2.91 36.58 -14.57
N PHE A 141 2.49 35.52 -15.23
CA PHE A 141 1.12 34.99 -15.18
C PHE A 141 0.97 33.73 -14.32
N GLY A 142 2.01 33.29 -13.62
CA GLY A 142 1.96 32.17 -12.71
C GLY A 142 1.99 30.80 -13.37
N ARG A 143 2.35 30.70 -14.66
CA ARG A 143 2.42 29.41 -15.39
C ARG A 143 3.38 28.41 -14.72
N LEU A 144 4.59 28.84 -14.44
CA LEU A 144 5.61 28.00 -13.80
C LEU A 144 5.25 27.68 -12.35
N ARG A 145 4.66 28.63 -11.64
CA ARG A 145 4.15 28.41 -10.28
C ARG A 145 3.02 27.41 -10.25
N SER A 146 2.06 27.50 -11.18
CA SER A 146 0.98 26.51 -11.30
C SER A 146 1.49 25.12 -11.63
N LEU A 147 2.50 24.99 -12.50
CA LEU A 147 3.16 23.70 -12.79
C LEU A 147 3.89 23.14 -11.57
N GLN A 148 4.52 23.99 -10.76
CA GLN A 148 5.15 23.58 -9.50
C GLN A 148 4.09 23.12 -8.49
N HIS A 149 2.95 23.82 -8.35
CA HIS A 149 1.86 23.39 -7.50
C HIS A 149 1.27 22.06 -7.95
N GLN A 150 1.06 21.87 -9.27
CA GLN A 150 0.63 20.59 -9.82
C GLN A 150 1.60 19.45 -9.42
N ALA A 151 2.91 19.67 -9.57
CA ALA A 151 3.90 18.66 -9.21
C ALA A 151 3.94 18.40 -7.70
N LEU A 152 3.70 19.42 -6.87
CA LEU A 152 3.58 19.31 -5.41
C LEU A 152 2.36 18.45 -5.04
N GLU A 153 1.19 18.73 -5.60
CA GLU A 153 -0.03 17.97 -5.34
C GLU A 153 0.13 16.50 -5.78
N GLN A 154 0.81 16.25 -6.90
CA GLN A 154 1.13 14.89 -7.34
C GLN A 154 2.06 14.16 -6.37
N TYR A 155 3.07 14.84 -5.83
CA TYR A 155 3.92 14.29 -4.77
C TYR A 155 3.12 13.95 -3.51
N LEU A 156 2.27 14.88 -3.03
CA LEU A 156 1.43 14.68 -1.85
C LEU A 156 0.42 13.53 -2.05
N ALA A 157 -0.16 13.43 -3.25
CA ALA A 157 -1.05 12.32 -3.60
C ALA A 157 -0.33 10.96 -3.55
N THR A 158 0.95 10.90 -3.98
CA THR A 158 1.76 9.69 -3.94
C THR A 158 2.14 9.31 -2.50
N ASP A 159 2.40 10.29 -1.62
CA ASP A 159 2.65 10.03 -0.20
C ASP A 159 1.38 9.53 0.52
N ALA A 160 0.22 10.08 0.19
CA ALA A 160 -1.06 9.56 0.66
C ALA A 160 -1.31 8.11 0.16
N ALA A 161 -0.97 7.80 -1.10
CA ALA A 161 -1.06 6.45 -1.65
C ALA A 161 -0.14 5.46 -0.91
N ARG A 162 1.09 5.88 -0.53
CA ARG A 162 1.98 5.07 0.32
C ARG A 162 1.34 4.74 1.67
N SER A 163 0.66 5.72 2.29
CA SER A 163 -0.07 5.48 3.54
C SER A 163 -1.21 4.48 3.35
N GLY A 164 -1.93 4.55 2.21
CA GLY A 164 -2.94 3.57 1.82
C GLY A 164 -2.35 2.16 1.65
N THR A 165 -1.19 2.03 0.98
CA THR A 165 -0.47 0.76 0.82
C THR A 165 -0.09 0.15 2.18
N ARG A 166 0.37 0.99 3.13
CA ARG A 166 0.67 0.55 4.50
C ARG A 166 -0.55 -0.03 5.21
N ILE A 167 -1.70 0.64 5.14
CA ILE A 167 -2.94 0.17 5.76
C ILE A 167 -3.39 -1.13 5.11
N SER A 168 -3.36 -1.21 3.78
CA SER A 168 -3.71 -2.42 3.03
C SER A 168 -2.82 -3.60 3.40
N LEU A 169 -1.50 -3.40 3.53
CA LEU A 169 -0.57 -4.45 3.95
C LEU A 169 -0.89 -4.97 5.34
N ILE A 170 -1.13 -4.07 6.31
CA ILE A 170 -1.51 -4.46 7.67
C ILE A 170 -2.79 -5.31 7.66
N ALA A 171 -3.79 -4.89 6.88
CA ALA A 171 -5.05 -5.62 6.75
C ALA A 171 -4.84 -7.00 6.11
N THR A 172 -4.03 -7.11 5.06
CA THR A 172 -3.71 -8.38 4.39
C THR A 172 -3.03 -9.34 5.36
N VAL A 173 -1.94 -8.90 6.03
CA VAL A 173 -1.21 -9.75 6.99
C VAL A 173 -2.11 -10.22 8.14
N ALA A 174 -2.99 -9.34 8.64
CA ALA A 174 -3.93 -9.71 9.69
C ALA A 174 -4.96 -10.74 9.20
N THR A 175 -5.50 -10.55 7.98
CA THR A 175 -6.45 -11.49 7.38
C THR A 175 -5.82 -12.86 7.16
N ASP A 176 -4.63 -12.91 6.56
CA ASP A 176 -3.90 -14.14 6.29
C ASP A 176 -3.54 -14.89 7.60
N TYR A 177 -3.15 -14.13 8.64
CA TYR A 177 -2.88 -14.71 9.95
C TYR A 177 -4.11 -15.34 10.59
N PHE A 178 -5.26 -14.65 10.59
CA PHE A 178 -6.49 -15.20 11.15
C PHE A 178 -7.03 -16.37 10.33
N GLN A 179 -6.85 -16.36 9.01
CA GLN A 179 -7.20 -17.49 8.16
C GLN A 179 -6.34 -18.71 8.53
N TRP A 180 -5.02 -18.53 8.64
CA TRP A 180 -4.11 -19.60 9.06
C TRP A 180 -4.49 -20.19 10.44
N VAL A 181 -4.82 -19.36 11.43
CA VAL A 181 -5.26 -19.82 12.76
C VAL A 181 -6.57 -20.60 12.68
N ALA A 182 -7.51 -20.15 11.86
CA ALA A 182 -8.78 -20.85 11.64
C ALA A 182 -8.56 -22.21 10.99
N ASP A 183 -7.74 -22.27 9.93
CA ASP A 183 -7.47 -23.51 9.19
C ASP A 183 -6.62 -24.49 10.02
N GLN A 184 -5.75 -24.03 10.90
CA GLN A 184 -5.11 -24.87 11.92
C GLN A 184 -6.13 -25.55 12.84
N SER A 185 -7.14 -24.80 13.30
CA SER A 185 -8.20 -25.34 14.15
C SER A 185 -9.06 -26.37 13.39
N LEU A 186 -9.36 -26.12 12.11
CA LEU A 186 -10.06 -27.07 11.25
C LEU A 186 -9.24 -28.33 11.01
N LEU A 187 -7.94 -28.20 10.79
CA LEU A 187 -7.02 -29.34 10.64
C LEU A 187 -7.00 -30.23 11.90
N GLU A 188 -7.00 -29.63 13.09
CA GLU A 188 -7.07 -30.38 14.34
C GLU A 188 -8.37 -31.18 14.44
N VAL A 189 -9.51 -30.58 14.15
CA VAL A 189 -10.81 -31.26 14.10
C VAL A 189 -10.83 -32.36 13.05
N ALA A 190 -10.37 -32.07 11.83
CA ALA A 190 -10.32 -33.05 10.74
C ALA A 190 -9.40 -34.24 11.10
N SER A 191 -8.29 -34.00 11.79
CA SER A 191 -7.38 -35.04 12.22
C SER A 191 -7.99 -35.96 13.29
N ALA A 192 -8.71 -35.37 14.25
CA ALA A 192 -9.44 -36.12 15.28
C ALA A 192 -10.57 -36.95 14.69
N THR A 193 -11.32 -36.39 13.73
CA THR A 193 -12.40 -37.09 13.01
C THR A 193 -11.85 -38.26 12.20
N ALA A 194 -10.75 -38.05 11.45
CA ALA A 194 -10.13 -39.14 10.68
C ALA A 194 -9.63 -40.26 11.56
N GLU A 195 -9.15 -39.99 12.76
CA GLU A 195 -8.71 -41.01 13.71
C GLU A 195 -9.92 -41.76 14.29
N ALA A 196 -11.03 -41.08 14.60
CA ALA A 196 -12.28 -41.72 15.06
C ALA A 196 -12.87 -42.68 14.00
N ASP A 197 -12.92 -42.21 12.73
CA ASP A 197 -13.42 -43.02 11.64
C ASP A 197 -12.48 -44.22 11.30
N ARG A 198 -11.19 -44.03 11.44
CA ARG A 198 -10.22 -45.15 11.34
C ARG A 198 -10.51 -46.21 12.39
N GLN A 199 -10.74 -45.81 13.63
CA GLN A 199 -11.06 -46.75 14.71
C GLN A 199 -12.41 -47.44 14.47
N THR A 200 -13.42 -46.70 14.00
CA THR A 200 -14.72 -47.26 13.63
C THR A 200 -14.58 -48.32 12.53
N TYR A 201 -13.86 -48.02 11.47
CA TYR A 201 -13.56 -48.97 10.40
C TYR A 201 -12.86 -50.23 10.92
N GLU A 202 -11.83 -50.08 11.76
CA GLU A 202 -11.10 -51.26 12.33
C GLU A 202 -11.99 -52.10 13.26
N LEU A 203 -12.87 -51.45 14.05
CA LEU A 203 -13.81 -52.20 14.90
C LEU A 203 -14.87 -52.93 14.08
N THR A 204 -15.41 -52.29 13.03
CA THR A 204 -16.38 -52.91 12.12
C THR A 204 -15.74 -54.13 11.39
N LEU A 205 -14.47 -54.02 10.96
CA LEU A 205 -13.75 -55.09 10.36
C LEU A 205 -13.51 -56.27 11.33
N LYS A 206 -13.25 -55.99 12.61
CA LYS A 206 -13.15 -57.06 13.64
C LYS A 206 -14.51 -57.70 13.93
N SER A 207 -15.60 -56.92 13.95
CA SER A 207 -16.95 -57.42 14.17
C SER A 207 -17.44 -58.31 13.02
N GLU A 208 -17.07 -57.98 11.79
CA GLU A 208 -17.37 -58.84 10.63
C GLU A 208 -16.67 -60.21 10.73
N ARG A 209 -15.37 -60.24 11.12
CA ARG A 209 -14.61 -61.48 11.28
C ARG A 209 -15.21 -62.45 12.29
N ILE A 210 -15.95 -61.96 13.29
CA ILE A 210 -16.63 -62.78 14.29
C ILE A 210 -18.13 -62.96 13.97
N GLY A 211 -18.57 -62.48 12.80
CA GLY A 211 -19.94 -62.67 12.32
C GLY A 211 -21.00 -61.71 12.91
N ASN A 212 -20.57 -60.63 13.58
CA ASN A 212 -21.46 -59.65 14.20
C ASN A 212 -21.73 -58.40 13.33
N ALA A 213 -21.09 -58.29 12.17
CA ALA A 213 -21.32 -57.23 11.19
C ALA A 213 -21.31 -57.82 9.76
N SER A 214 -21.94 -57.12 8.82
CA SER A 214 -21.95 -57.52 7.42
C SER A 214 -20.76 -56.96 6.65
N MET A 215 -20.38 -57.55 5.53
CA MET A 215 -19.40 -56.95 4.61
C MET A 215 -19.85 -55.61 4.05
N GLN A 216 -21.16 -55.36 3.98
CA GLN A 216 -21.72 -54.06 3.59
C GLN A 216 -21.38 -52.97 4.61
N ASP A 217 -21.51 -53.28 5.92
CA ASP A 217 -21.14 -52.33 7.00
C ASP A 217 -19.64 -52.00 6.94
N VAL A 218 -18.78 -52.99 6.65
CA VAL A 218 -17.33 -52.77 6.46
C VAL A 218 -17.08 -51.81 5.28
N ARG A 219 -17.75 -52.04 4.15
CA ARG A 219 -17.58 -51.15 2.98
C ARG A 219 -18.09 -49.74 3.23
N GLN A 220 -19.17 -49.61 3.98
CA GLN A 220 -19.67 -48.28 4.37
C GLN A 220 -18.66 -47.56 5.24
N ALA A 221 -18.14 -48.20 6.29
CA ALA A 221 -17.14 -47.58 7.18
C ALA A 221 -15.83 -47.25 6.44
N GLU A 222 -15.42 -48.11 5.48
CA GLU A 222 -14.26 -47.85 4.62
C GLU A 222 -14.45 -46.59 3.76
N LEU A 223 -15.64 -46.39 3.17
CA LEU A 223 -15.97 -45.23 2.36
C LEU A 223 -15.98 -43.93 3.21
N GLU A 224 -16.54 -43.97 4.42
CA GLU A 224 -16.55 -42.85 5.35
C GLU A 224 -15.13 -42.47 5.75
N TYR A 225 -14.31 -43.44 6.18
CA TYR A 225 -12.90 -43.18 6.50
C TYR A 225 -12.10 -42.64 5.31
N ALA A 226 -12.31 -43.19 4.10
CA ALA A 226 -11.64 -42.68 2.89
C ALA A 226 -12.03 -41.24 2.56
N SER A 227 -13.32 -40.88 2.74
CA SER A 227 -13.83 -39.52 2.54
C SER A 227 -13.19 -38.53 3.50
N VAL A 228 -13.20 -38.85 4.80
CA VAL A 228 -12.63 -37.95 5.85
C VAL A 228 -11.11 -37.86 5.68
N ARG A 229 -10.42 -38.92 5.29
CA ARG A 229 -9.00 -38.87 4.98
C ARG A 229 -8.68 -37.94 3.80
N SER A 230 -9.56 -37.89 2.79
CA SER A 230 -9.43 -36.94 1.68
C SER A 230 -9.58 -35.48 2.16
N SER A 231 -10.56 -35.21 3.04
CA SER A 231 -10.76 -33.91 3.65
C SER A 231 -9.55 -33.49 4.50
N LEU A 232 -9.00 -34.37 5.31
CA LEU A 232 -7.79 -34.11 6.10
C LEU A 232 -6.59 -33.68 5.23
N ILE A 233 -6.43 -34.29 4.06
CA ILE A 233 -5.37 -33.89 3.10
C ILE A 233 -5.64 -32.49 2.55
N ALA A 234 -6.90 -32.15 2.30
CA ALA A 234 -7.27 -30.82 1.84
C ALA A 234 -6.97 -29.76 2.90
N GLU A 235 -7.34 -29.99 4.17
CA GLU A 235 -7.06 -29.07 5.28
C GLU A 235 -5.54 -28.89 5.51
N ARG A 236 -4.74 -29.94 5.41
CA ARG A 236 -3.28 -29.81 5.48
C ARG A 236 -2.72 -28.89 4.40
N ARG A 237 -3.23 -29.01 3.17
CA ARG A 237 -2.83 -28.13 2.08
C ARG A 237 -3.26 -26.69 2.30
N ALA A 238 -4.44 -26.47 2.86
CA ALA A 238 -4.93 -25.12 3.19
C ALA A 238 -3.97 -24.43 4.17
N VAL A 239 -3.61 -25.08 5.28
CA VAL A 239 -2.65 -24.54 6.25
C VAL A 239 -1.27 -24.23 5.63
N GLU A 240 -0.75 -25.13 4.77
CA GLU A 240 0.52 -24.87 4.06
C GLU A 240 0.42 -23.71 3.07
N GLN A 241 -0.72 -23.58 2.40
CA GLN A 241 -1.00 -22.47 1.48
C GLN A 241 -1.04 -21.14 2.23
N ASP A 242 -1.71 -21.10 3.39
CA ASP A 242 -1.81 -19.90 4.21
C ASP A 242 -0.44 -19.44 4.72
N LEU A 243 0.41 -20.37 5.14
CA LEU A 243 1.79 -20.04 5.49
C LEU A 243 2.57 -19.43 4.31
N ASN A 244 2.37 -19.96 3.11
CA ASN A 244 2.99 -19.41 1.91
C ASN A 244 2.44 -18.01 1.58
N ASN A 245 1.13 -17.80 1.71
CA ASN A 245 0.49 -16.49 1.52
C ASN A 245 1.04 -15.47 2.53
N LEU A 246 1.12 -15.87 3.80
CA LEU A 246 1.66 -15.04 4.87
C LEU A 246 3.15 -14.70 4.62
N ALA A 247 3.96 -15.68 4.22
CA ALA A 247 5.36 -15.46 3.86
C ALA A 247 5.51 -14.50 2.66
N ALA A 248 4.63 -14.61 1.66
CA ALA A 248 4.61 -13.70 0.52
C ALA A 248 4.22 -12.27 0.93
N ALA A 249 3.20 -12.11 1.78
CA ALA A 249 2.78 -10.82 2.30
C ALA A 249 3.86 -10.15 3.16
N ILE A 250 4.59 -10.93 3.96
CA ILE A 250 5.70 -10.43 4.80
C ILE A 250 6.94 -10.11 3.95
N GLY A 251 7.17 -10.85 2.86
CA GLY A 251 8.33 -10.70 1.99
C GLY A 251 9.57 -11.47 2.43
N CYS A 252 9.44 -12.33 3.45
CA CYS A 252 10.49 -13.27 3.90
C CYS A 252 9.85 -14.57 4.39
N PRO A 253 10.61 -15.68 4.48
CA PRO A 253 10.14 -16.93 5.09
C PRO A 253 9.70 -16.69 6.55
N VAL A 254 8.57 -17.27 6.92
CA VAL A 254 7.96 -17.22 8.26
C VAL A 254 8.36 -18.44 9.07
#